data_d1f5113c5a3384665e677dd001d228b3
#
_entry.id   d1f5113c5a3384665e677dd001d228b3
#
_cell.length_a   1.000
_cell.length_b   1.000
_cell.length_c   1.000
_cell.angle_alpha   90.00
_cell.angle_beta   90.00
_cell.angle_gamma   90.00
#
_symmetry.space_group_name_H-M   'P 1'
#
loop_
_entity.id
_entity.type
_entity.pdbx_description
1 polymer ?
#
loop_
_entity_poly.entity_id
_entity_poly.type
_entity_poly.pdbx_seq_one_letter_code
_entity_poly.pdbx_strand_id
1 'polypeptide(L)'
;MIDAVAAAWRKNSPELFGVWDQSLPGFVTASRPPDDCGGVPVFCYHTVQAEELEADLVFLRINGYRTLRAQEFLDYLAGTWDPRCPAVLLTFDDGPRNHYDIAFPLLERYAANAVAFIAPALHADSEREAAADARPLSWQEINTMHASGRVEFHSHTLESRFVPRWPAPAPLAGCAPRIERSRRGAPRPLTEDFALSRQVLEHRLPGARVDQLAFPSYLGSDTAVRVALEAGFRACHWGLIPGRPVNRSGDSPFRVSRLSHEFVRRLPGSGRMSLRQLFLTRLNRIQSARAWRRRFADAGRREP
;
A
#
# COMPACT_ATOMS: atom_id res chain seq x y z
N MET A 1 20.06 -7.71 -11.05
CA MET A 1 19.37 -8.91 -10.47
C MET A 1 19.54 -8.95 -8.95
N ILE A 2 20.73 -8.77 -8.40
CA ILE A 2 21.01 -8.77 -6.94
C ILE A 2 20.23 -7.65 -6.23
N ASP A 3 20.16 -6.45 -6.80
CA ASP A 3 19.44 -5.30 -6.19
C ASP A 3 17.94 -5.53 -6.08
N ALA A 4 17.33 -6.18 -7.08
CA ALA A 4 15.89 -6.51 -7.04
C ALA A 4 15.57 -7.57 -5.99
N VAL A 5 16.45 -8.56 -5.80
CA VAL A 5 16.31 -9.57 -4.75
C VAL A 5 16.48 -8.95 -3.37
N ALA A 6 17.47 -8.06 -3.21
CA ALA A 6 17.69 -7.34 -1.96
C ALA A 6 16.53 -6.38 -1.61
N ALA A 7 15.92 -5.74 -2.61
CA ALA A 7 14.74 -4.91 -2.42
C ALA A 7 13.53 -5.74 -2.02
N ALA A 8 13.28 -6.86 -2.71
CA ALA A 8 12.20 -7.79 -2.38
C ALA A 8 12.38 -8.39 -0.98
N TRP A 9 13.61 -8.72 -0.60
CA TRP A 9 13.94 -9.19 0.75
C TRP A 9 13.64 -8.13 1.81
N ARG A 10 14.13 -6.91 1.62
CA ARG A 10 13.85 -5.79 2.55
C ARG A 10 12.37 -5.49 2.70
N LYS A 11 11.61 -5.60 1.61
CA LYS A 11 10.15 -5.39 1.62
C LYS A 11 9.41 -6.46 2.44
N ASN A 12 9.80 -7.74 2.31
CA ASN A 12 9.04 -8.85 2.86
C ASN A 12 9.62 -9.44 4.16
N SER A 13 10.90 -9.21 4.44
CA SER A 13 11.57 -9.78 5.62
C SER A 13 10.95 -9.35 6.95
N PRO A 14 10.44 -8.12 7.16
CA PRO A 14 9.80 -7.76 8.43
C PRO A 14 8.59 -8.64 8.74
N GLU A 15 7.78 -8.97 7.76
CA GLU A 15 6.64 -9.87 7.97
C GLU A 15 7.05 -11.33 8.12
N LEU A 16 8.10 -11.78 7.39
CA LEU A 16 8.61 -13.15 7.50
C LEU A 16 9.22 -13.44 8.87
N PHE A 17 9.93 -12.48 9.44
CA PHE A 17 10.56 -12.61 10.75
C PHE A 17 9.71 -12.08 11.90
N GLY A 18 8.62 -11.41 11.62
CA GLY A 18 7.75 -10.78 12.61
C GLY A 18 7.15 -11.73 13.64
N VAL A 19 7.19 -13.04 13.37
CA VAL A 19 6.79 -14.07 14.35
C VAL A 19 7.82 -14.16 15.47
N TRP A 20 9.12 -13.96 15.17
CA TRP A 20 10.21 -14.07 16.14
C TRP A 20 10.54 -12.76 16.85
N ASP A 21 10.44 -11.63 16.14
CA ASP A 21 10.78 -10.31 16.67
C ASP A 21 9.56 -9.52 17.17
N GLN A 22 8.39 -10.17 17.24
CA GLN A 22 7.13 -9.60 17.70
C GLN A 22 6.68 -8.34 16.90
N SER A 23 7.16 -8.18 15.68
CA SER A 23 6.72 -7.08 14.81
C SER A 23 5.37 -7.34 14.12
N LEU A 24 4.83 -8.56 14.21
CA LEU A 24 3.46 -8.84 13.74
C LEU A 24 2.44 -8.59 14.86
N PRO A 25 1.23 -8.12 14.50
CA PRO A 25 0.14 -7.99 15.47
C PRO A 25 -0.22 -9.33 16.11
N GLY A 26 -0.64 -9.30 17.38
CA GLY A 26 -1.04 -10.51 18.09
C GLY A 26 -2.16 -11.30 17.39
N PHE A 27 -3.09 -10.61 16.72
CA PHE A 27 -4.15 -11.29 15.97
C PHE A 27 -3.62 -12.12 14.78
N VAL A 28 -2.46 -11.78 14.21
CA VAL A 28 -1.87 -12.55 13.11
C VAL A 28 -1.36 -13.89 13.60
N THR A 29 -0.61 -13.90 14.71
CA THR A 29 0.08 -15.09 15.23
C THR A 29 -0.77 -15.92 16.19
N ALA A 30 -1.77 -15.35 16.85
CA ALA A 30 -2.61 -16.04 17.81
C ALA A 30 -3.29 -17.28 17.19
N SER A 31 -3.28 -18.40 17.92
CA SER A 31 -4.02 -19.61 17.54
C SER A 31 -5.54 -19.43 17.73
N ARG A 32 -5.93 -18.73 18.81
CA ARG A 32 -7.31 -18.28 19.05
C ARG A 32 -7.41 -16.80 18.72
N PRO A 33 -8.45 -16.35 18.00
CA PRO A 33 -8.66 -14.93 17.75
C PRO A 33 -8.75 -14.17 19.09
N PRO A 34 -8.02 -13.06 19.26
CA PRO A 34 -8.32 -12.13 20.35
C PRO A 34 -9.67 -11.47 20.11
N ASP A 35 -10.25 -10.86 21.14
CA ASP A 35 -11.55 -10.19 21.03
C ASP A 35 -11.47 -8.93 20.15
N ASP A 36 -10.30 -8.28 20.11
CA ASP A 36 -10.04 -7.10 19.28
C ASP A 36 -8.65 -7.15 18.63
N CYS A 37 -8.35 -6.18 17.78
CA CYS A 37 -7.03 -6.03 17.13
C CYS A 37 -6.04 -5.19 17.96
N GLY A 38 -6.48 -4.58 19.07
CA GLY A 38 -5.70 -3.63 19.85
C GLY A 38 -5.46 -2.30 19.15
N GLY A 39 -6.24 -1.97 18.11
CA GLY A 39 -6.12 -0.77 17.30
C GLY A 39 -6.67 -0.97 15.89
N VAL A 40 -6.43 -0.01 14.99
CA VAL A 40 -6.85 -0.09 13.58
C VAL A 40 -5.71 -0.66 12.70
N PRO A 41 -5.84 -1.90 12.20
CA PRO A 41 -4.91 -2.44 11.20
C PRO A 41 -5.08 -1.73 9.86
N VAL A 42 -3.97 -1.52 9.16
CA VAL A 42 -3.93 -0.98 7.80
C VAL A 42 -3.37 -2.04 6.87
N PHE A 43 -4.15 -2.43 5.87
CA PHE A 43 -3.77 -3.47 4.92
C PHE A 43 -3.38 -2.87 3.58
N CYS A 44 -2.30 -3.41 2.99
CA CYS A 44 -1.78 -2.94 1.71
C CYS A 44 -1.97 -3.98 0.61
N TYR A 45 -2.71 -3.61 -0.41
CA TYR A 45 -2.90 -4.34 -1.66
C TYR A 45 -2.02 -3.73 -2.76
N HIS A 46 -1.55 -4.55 -3.69
CA HIS A 46 -0.89 -4.11 -4.92
C HIS A 46 -1.69 -4.65 -6.12
N THR A 47 -1.38 -5.86 -6.56
CA THR A 47 -2.19 -6.56 -7.55
C THR A 47 -3.24 -7.40 -6.84
N VAL A 48 -4.49 -7.34 -7.26
CA VAL A 48 -5.60 -8.08 -6.66
C VAL A 48 -6.08 -9.22 -7.57
N GLN A 49 -6.63 -10.25 -6.94
CA GLN A 49 -7.38 -11.33 -7.61
C GLN A 49 -8.83 -11.20 -7.15
N ALA A 50 -9.78 -11.37 -8.06
CA ALA A 50 -11.20 -11.12 -7.78
C ALA A 50 -11.71 -11.96 -6.61
N GLU A 51 -11.46 -13.27 -6.64
CA GLU A 51 -11.92 -14.22 -5.64
C GLU A 51 -11.29 -13.96 -4.26
N GLU A 52 -10.02 -13.54 -4.23
CA GLU A 52 -9.31 -13.25 -2.98
C GLU A 52 -9.83 -11.98 -2.34
N LEU A 53 -9.93 -10.88 -3.11
CA LEU A 53 -10.45 -9.61 -2.60
C LEU A 53 -11.91 -9.72 -2.18
N GLU A 54 -12.74 -10.42 -2.98
CA GLU A 54 -14.13 -10.66 -2.60
C GLU A 54 -14.25 -11.43 -1.29
N ALA A 55 -13.43 -12.48 -1.11
CA ALA A 55 -13.39 -13.24 0.14
C ALA A 55 -12.93 -12.38 1.33
N ASP A 56 -11.99 -11.44 1.13
CA ASP A 56 -11.55 -10.50 2.16
C ASP A 56 -12.69 -9.53 2.54
N LEU A 57 -13.39 -8.96 1.54
CA LEU A 57 -14.51 -8.04 1.77
C LEU A 57 -15.71 -8.74 2.43
N VAL A 58 -16.02 -9.99 2.02
CA VAL A 58 -17.04 -10.81 2.67
C VAL A 58 -16.66 -11.06 4.14
N PHE A 59 -15.38 -11.44 4.40
CA PHE A 59 -14.90 -11.65 5.76
C PHE A 59 -15.07 -10.39 6.62
N LEU A 60 -14.66 -9.23 6.12
CA LEU A 60 -14.80 -7.97 6.84
C LEU A 60 -16.28 -7.68 7.14
N ARG A 61 -17.16 -7.83 6.15
CA ARG A 61 -18.60 -7.57 6.30
C ARG A 61 -19.28 -8.50 7.32
N ILE A 62 -19.08 -9.81 7.23
CA ILE A 62 -19.74 -10.77 8.13
C ILE A 62 -19.26 -10.66 9.58
N ASN A 63 -18.06 -10.09 9.80
CA ASN A 63 -17.49 -9.87 11.11
C ASN A 63 -17.67 -8.41 11.60
N GLY A 64 -18.47 -7.61 10.92
CA GLY A 64 -18.82 -6.25 11.34
C GLY A 64 -17.68 -5.23 11.25
N TYR A 65 -16.66 -5.48 10.45
CA TYR A 65 -15.57 -4.53 10.24
C TYR A 65 -16.00 -3.36 9.37
N ARG A 66 -15.74 -2.15 9.83
CA ARG A 66 -15.87 -0.92 9.05
C ARG A 66 -14.58 -0.63 8.30
N THR A 67 -14.68 -0.36 7.01
CA THR A 67 -13.57 0.17 6.22
C THR A 67 -13.55 1.69 6.33
N LEU A 68 -12.46 2.24 6.86
CA LEU A 68 -12.35 3.67 7.15
C LEU A 68 -12.02 4.47 5.89
N ARG A 69 -12.42 5.75 5.91
CA ARG A 69 -11.93 6.79 5.01
C ARG A 69 -10.61 7.36 5.52
N ALA A 70 -9.87 8.02 4.65
CA ALA A 70 -8.59 8.64 4.98
C ALA A 70 -8.69 9.62 6.17
N GLN A 71 -9.70 10.49 6.18
CA GLN A 71 -9.89 11.46 7.27
C GLN A 71 -10.35 10.78 8.56
N GLU A 72 -11.25 9.79 8.51
CA GLU A 72 -11.69 9.04 9.70
C GLU A 72 -10.51 8.35 10.39
N PHE A 73 -9.57 7.82 9.61
CA PHE A 73 -8.36 7.22 10.15
C PHE A 73 -7.44 8.25 10.83
N LEU A 74 -7.28 9.44 10.24
CA LEU A 74 -6.52 10.53 10.87
C LEU A 74 -7.17 11.01 12.16
N ASP A 75 -8.50 11.14 12.19
CA ASP A 75 -9.27 11.54 13.38
C ASP A 75 -9.16 10.49 14.49
N TYR A 76 -9.13 9.20 14.11
CA TYR A 76 -8.86 8.11 15.04
C TYR A 76 -7.46 8.21 15.64
N LEU A 77 -6.42 8.43 14.83
CA LEU A 77 -5.05 8.60 15.32
C LEU A 77 -4.91 9.82 16.23
N ALA A 78 -5.62 10.89 15.91
CA ALA A 78 -5.66 12.10 16.75
C ALA A 78 -6.45 11.93 18.05
N GLY A 79 -7.19 10.83 18.23
CA GLY A 79 -8.04 10.60 19.39
C GLY A 79 -9.32 11.48 19.42
N THR A 80 -9.65 12.10 18.28
CA THR A 80 -10.84 12.97 18.15
C THR A 80 -12.08 12.22 17.72
N TRP A 81 -11.91 10.98 17.25
CA TRP A 81 -13.00 10.13 16.80
C TRP A 81 -12.67 8.64 17.02
N ASP A 82 -13.70 7.83 17.29
CA ASP A 82 -13.61 6.39 17.50
C ASP A 82 -14.69 5.67 16.65
N PRO A 83 -14.34 4.63 15.88
CA PRO A 83 -15.29 3.91 15.03
C PRO A 83 -16.40 3.19 15.81
N ARG A 84 -16.24 2.95 17.13
CA ARG A 84 -17.15 2.20 18.02
C ARG A 84 -17.52 0.79 17.52
N CYS A 85 -16.76 0.27 16.58
CA CYS A 85 -16.87 -1.06 16.01
C CYS A 85 -15.49 -1.49 15.48
N PRO A 86 -15.27 -2.78 15.22
CA PRO A 86 -14.06 -3.22 14.56
C PRO A 86 -13.84 -2.47 13.25
N ALA A 87 -12.64 -1.92 13.03
CA ALA A 87 -12.35 -1.10 11.88
C ALA A 87 -11.01 -1.46 11.25
N VAL A 88 -10.90 -1.23 9.95
CA VAL A 88 -9.68 -1.41 9.16
C VAL A 88 -9.51 -0.27 8.15
N LEU A 89 -8.28 0.01 7.74
CA LEU A 89 -8.01 0.84 6.58
C LEU A 89 -7.50 -0.05 5.45
N LEU A 90 -8.18 -0.04 4.31
CA LEU A 90 -7.72 -0.73 3.10
C LEU A 90 -6.92 0.24 2.24
N THR A 91 -5.68 -0.09 1.92
CA THR A 91 -4.83 0.73 1.06
C THR A 91 -4.41 -0.03 -0.18
N PHE A 92 -4.31 0.66 -1.33
CA PHE A 92 -3.97 0.11 -2.63
C PHE A 92 -2.83 0.91 -3.23
N ASP A 93 -1.68 0.28 -3.48
CA ASP A 93 -0.48 0.94 -3.97
C ASP A 93 -0.28 0.76 -5.47
N ASP A 94 0.50 1.67 -6.09
CA ASP A 94 0.97 1.67 -7.48
C ASP A 94 -0.10 1.95 -8.56
N GLY A 95 -1.38 1.76 -8.30
CA GLY A 95 -2.47 2.00 -9.24
C GLY A 95 -2.41 1.17 -10.52
N PRO A 96 -2.22 -0.18 -10.48
CA PRO A 96 -2.37 -1.03 -11.66
C PRO A 96 -3.83 -1.07 -12.13
N ARG A 97 -4.05 -1.33 -13.41
CA ARG A 97 -5.40 -1.37 -14.02
C ARG A 97 -6.38 -2.27 -13.28
N ASN A 98 -5.92 -3.38 -12.73
CA ASN A 98 -6.80 -4.31 -12.01
C ASN A 98 -7.46 -3.70 -10.75
N HIS A 99 -7.00 -2.52 -10.29
CA HIS A 99 -7.73 -1.76 -9.28
C HIS A 99 -9.04 -1.20 -9.83
N TYR A 100 -9.10 -0.83 -11.12
CA TYR A 100 -10.34 -0.42 -11.78
C TYR A 100 -11.18 -1.61 -12.18
N ASP A 101 -10.59 -2.60 -12.85
CA ASP A 101 -11.33 -3.73 -13.42
C ASP A 101 -11.87 -4.71 -12.35
N ILE A 102 -11.18 -4.83 -11.21
CA ILE A 102 -11.47 -5.83 -10.18
C ILE A 102 -11.80 -5.19 -8.83
N ALA A 103 -10.89 -4.35 -8.30
CA ALA A 103 -11.08 -3.83 -6.95
C ALA A 103 -12.27 -2.88 -6.86
N PHE A 104 -12.39 -1.94 -7.77
CA PHE A 104 -13.41 -0.90 -7.74
C PHE A 104 -14.84 -1.45 -7.77
N PRO A 105 -15.24 -2.36 -8.69
CA PRO A 105 -16.58 -2.96 -8.67
C PRO A 105 -16.89 -3.73 -7.39
N LEU A 106 -15.90 -4.38 -6.80
CA LEU A 106 -16.07 -5.09 -5.54
C LEU A 106 -16.23 -4.11 -4.37
N LEU A 107 -15.43 -3.04 -4.31
CA LEU A 107 -15.58 -1.99 -3.29
C LEU A 107 -16.97 -1.34 -3.36
N GLU A 108 -17.51 -1.09 -4.55
CA GLU A 108 -18.88 -0.60 -4.71
C GLU A 108 -19.91 -1.61 -4.23
N ARG A 109 -19.82 -2.86 -4.67
CA ARG A 109 -20.74 -3.95 -4.31
C ARG A 109 -20.84 -4.16 -2.80
N TYR A 110 -19.69 -4.10 -2.11
CA TYR A 110 -19.63 -4.32 -0.67
C TYR A 110 -19.73 -3.03 0.16
N ALA A 111 -19.95 -1.89 -0.50
CA ALA A 111 -19.97 -0.55 0.11
C ALA A 111 -18.69 -0.27 0.96
N ALA A 112 -17.56 -0.83 0.56
CA ALA A 112 -16.28 -0.68 1.23
C ALA A 112 -15.53 0.58 0.76
N ASN A 113 -14.85 1.26 1.69
CA ASN A 113 -13.99 2.39 1.37
C ASN A 113 -12.53 1.94 1.27
N ALA A 114 -11.75 2.65 0.45
CA ALA A 114 -10.34 2.40 0.27
C ALA A 114 -9.54 3.69 0.03
N VAL A 115 -8.25 3.63 0.31
CA VAL A 115 -7.28 4.69 0.00
C VAL A 115 -6.29 4.16 -1.03
N ALA A 116 -6.16 4.82 -2.16
CA ALA A 116 -5.21 4.47 -3.21
C ALA A 116 -4.02 5.42 -3.19
N PHE A 117 -2.81 4.87 -3.14
CA PHE A 117 -1.57 5.62 -3.25
C PHE A 117 -0.99 5.45 -4.66
N ILE A 118 -0.98 6.53 -5.44
CA ILE A 118 -0.53 6.51 -6.83
C ILE A 118 0.59 7.50 -7.08
N ALA A 119 1.44 7.17 -8.06
CA ALA A 119 2.51 8.04 -8.54
C ALA A 119 2.02 8.77 -9.80
N PRO A 120 1.60 10.04 -9.72
CA PRO A 120 0.85 10.70 -10.78
C PRO A 120 1.59 10.80 -12.12
N ALA A 121 2.91 10.80 -12.13
CA ALA A 121 3.69 10.84 -13.37
C ALA A 121 3.68 9.54 -14.18
N LEU A 122 3.12 8.45 -13.61
CA LEU A 122 3.06 7.14 -14.28
C LEU A 122 1.71 6.89 -14.98
N HIS A 123 0.74 7.78 -14.83
CA HIS A 123 -0.61 7.62 -15.35
C HIS A 123 -0.84 8.44 -16.61
N ALA A 124 -1.36 7.80 -17.68
CA ALA A 124 -1.69 8.42 -18.96
C ALA A 124 -3.07 9.08 -18.94
N ASP A 125 -3.33 10.02 -19.85
CA ASP A 125 -4.61 10.72 -19.92
C ASP A 125 -5.77 9.84 -20.43
N SER A 126 -5.49 8.87 -21.30
CA SER A 126 -6.51 7.99 -21.88
C SER A 126 -6.06 6.54 -21.99
N GLU A 127 -7.04 5.63 -22.13
CA GLU A 127 -6.80 4.19 -22.32
C GLU A 127 -5.98 3.85 -23.57
N ARG A 128 -6.03 4.70 -24.63
CA ARG A 128 -5.35 4.45 -25.91
C ARG A 128 -3.83 4.48 -25.81
N GLU A 129 -3.28 5.17 -24.82
CA GLU A 129 -1.84 5.33 -24.65
C GLU A 129 -1.19 4.19 -23.89
N ALA A 130 -1.99 3.30 -23.32
CA ALA A 130 -1.51 2.22 -22.46
C ALA A 130 -1.91 0.85 -23.02
N ALA A 131 -1.02 0.20 -23.73
CA ALA A 131 -1.22 -1.17 -24.21
C ALA A 131 -1.01 -2.20 -23.08
N ALA A 132 -1.91 -3.20 -23.01
CA ALA A 132 -1.86 -4.44 -22.24
C ALA A 132 -2.31 -4.42 -20.76
N ASP A 133 -2.68 -5.63 -20.27
CA ASP A 133 -3.29 -5.94 -18.97
C ASP A 133 -2.50 -5.51 -17.71
N ALA A 134 -1.25 -5.08 -17.87
CA ALA A 134 -0.35 -4.66 -16.79
C ALA A 134 -0.10 -3.15 -16.74
N ARG A 135 -0.89 -2.34 -17.49
CA ARG A 135 -0.74 -0.90 -17.50
C ARG A 135 -1.17 -0.25 -16.18
N PRO A 136 -0.65 0.92 -15.83
CA PRO A 136 -1.23 1.77 -14.79
C PRO A 136 -2.65 2.21 -15.16
N LEU A 137 -3.42 2.63 -14.16
CA LEU A 137 -4.71 3.33 -14.36
C LEU A 137 -4.51 4.54 -15.27
N SER A 138 -5.50 4.82 -16.14
CA SER A 138 -5.62 6.11 -16.80
C SER A 138 -6.23 7.15 -15.86
N TRP A 139 -6.01 8.44 -16.13
CA TRP A 139 -6.65 9.51 -15.38
C TRP A 139 -8.19 9.47 -15.47
N GLN A 140 -8.73 8.96 -16.56
CA GLN A 140 -10.18 8.77 -16.71
C GLN A 140 -10.69 7.73 -15.71
N GLU A 141 -10.02 6.58 -15.58
CA GLU A 141 -10.35 5.54 -14.60
C GLU A 141 -10.21 6.05 -13.16
N ILE A 142 -9.11 6.75 -12.88
CA ILE A 142 -8.85 7.36 -11.55
C ILE A 142 -9.98 8.35 -11.19
N ASN A 143 -10.40 9.23 -12.11
CA ASN A 143 -11.49 10.18 -11.87
C ASN A 143 -12.83 9.46 -11.65
N THR A 144 -13.12 8.38 -12.38
CA THR A 144 -14.33 7.57 -12.18
C THR A 144 -14.35 6.95 -10.78
N MET A 145 -13.24 6.34 -10.36
CA MET A 145 -13.11 5.77 -9.02
C MET A 145 -13.24 6.83 -7.92
N HIS A 146 -12.60 7.99 -8.12
CA HIS A 146 -12.67 9.11 -7.16
C HIS A 146 -14.09 9.67 -7.03
N ALA A 147 -14.78 9.89 -8.15
CA ALA A 147 -16.15 10.42 -8.18
C ALA A 147 -17.17 9.52 -7.48
N SER A 148 -16.92 8.21 -7.42
CA SER A 148 -17.78 7.28 -6.66
C SER A 148 -17.80 7.54 -5.15
N GLY A 149 -16.77 8.23 -4.64
CA GLY A 149 -16.54 8.44 -3.22
C GLY A 149 -16.14 7.18 -2.44
N ARG A 150 -15.84 6.06 -3.13
CA ARG A 150 -15.36 4.82 -2.50
C ARG A 150 -13.85 4.75 -2.40
N VAL A 151 -13.14 5.40 -3.33
CA VAL A 151 -11.69 5.39 -3.38
C VAL A 151 -11.16 6.82 -3.27
N GLU A 152 -10.37 7.07 -2.24
CA GLU A 152 -9.66 8.33 -2.04
C GLU A 152 -8.23 8.17 -2.55
N PHE A 153 -7.75 9.12 -3.36
CA PHE A 153 -6.43 9.05 -3.96
C PHE A 153 -5.43 9.95 -3.25
N HIS A 154 -4.28 9.39 -2.91
CA HIS A 154 -3.18 10.08 -2.25
C HIS A 154 -1.84 9.75 -2.91
N SER A 155 -0.76 10.38 -2.43
CA SER A 155 0.55 10.33 -3.08
C SER A 155 1.33 9.05 -2.78
N HIS A 156 1.91 8.45 -3.85
CA HIS A 156 2.97 7.45 -3.77
C HIS A 156 4.29 8.00 -4.31
N THR A 157 4.61 9.29 -3.99
CA THR A 157 5.61 10.13 -4.63
C THR A 157 5.27 10.48 -6.09
N LEU A 158 6.03 11.32 -6.76
CA LEU A 158 5.71 11.72 -8.13
C LEU A 158 5.91 10.58 -9.14
N GLU A 159 6.98 9.80 -8.99
CA GLU A 159 7.40 8.75 -9.93
C GLU A 159 7.62 7.39 -9.25
N SER A 160 7.01 7.12 -8.09
CA SER A 160 7.23 5.91 -7.27
C SER A 160 8.72 5.69 -6.93
N ARG A 161 9.39 6.76 -6.52
CA ARG A 161 10.81 6.71 -6.17
C ARG A 161 11.04 6.07 -4.81
N PHE A 162 12.05 5.23 -4.72
CA PHE A 162 12.55 4.69 -3.46
C PHE A 162 13.12 5.82 -2.58
N VAL A 163 12.60 5.94 -1.37
CA VAL A 163 13.08 6.86 -0.34
C VAL A 163 14.08 6.15 0.57
N PRO A 164 15.31 6.66 0.77
CA PRO A 164 16.31 6.01 1.61
C PRO A 164 15.81 5.81 3.06
N ARG A 165 16.08 4.63 3.62
CA ARG A 165 15.76 4.32 5.01
C ARG A 165 16.71 5.04 5.96
N TRP A 166 16.21 5.62 7.04
CA TRP A 166 17.02 6.21 8.11
C TRP A 166 16.86 5.41 9.43
N PRO A 167 17.93 5.30 10.25
CA PRO A 167 19.26 5.79 9.92
C PRO A 167 19.93 4.87 8.88
N ALA A 168 20.54 5.47 7.86
CA ALA A 168 21.58 4.74 7.15
C ALA A 168 22.66 4.41 8.19
N PRO A 169 23.25 3.20 8.20
CA PRO A 169 24.49 3.01 8.89
C PRO A 169 25.42 4.14 8.44
N ALA A 170 26.19 4.74 9.39
CA ALA A 170 27.09 5.83 9.09
C ALA A 170 27.82 5.50 7.77
N PRO A 171 27.87 6.38 6.79
CA PRO A 171 28.47 6.05 5.52
C PRO A 171 29.91 5.66 5.82
N LEU A 172 30.29 4.45 5.49
CA LEU A 172 31.67 4.15 5.28
C LEU A 172 32.14 5.20 4.30
N ALA A 173 33.08 6.03 4.71
CA ALA A 173 33.55 7.19 3.97
C ALA A 173 33.77 6.80 2.51
N GLY A 174 33.00 7.40 1.59
CA GLY A 174 33.08 7.13 0.17
C GLY A 174 31.82 6.58 -0.52
N CYS A 175 30.78 6.14 0.19
CA CYS A 175 29.52 5.69 -0.42
C CYS A 175 28.42 6.75 -0.23
N ALA A 176 28.31 7.66 -1.19
CA ALA A 176 27.09 8.46 -1.34
C ALA A 176 25.88 7.51 -1.54
N PRO A 177 24.71 7.76 -0.94
CA PRO A 177 23.52 6.98 -1.20
C PRO A 177 23.24 7.02 -2.70
N ARG A 178 23.22 5.85 -3.33
CA ARG A 178 22.95 5.71 -4.77
C ARG A 178 21.47 6.02 -4.96
N ILE A 179 21.16 7.27 -5.28
CA ILE A 179 19.84 7.69 -5.74
C ILE A 179 19.69 7.05 -7.11
N GLU A 180 18.74 6.11 -7.25
CA GLU A 180 18.42 5.56 -8.58
C GLU A 180 18.07 6.73 -9.50
N ARG A 181 18.83 6.84 -10.59
CA ARG A 181 18.61 7.90 -11.59
C ARG A 181 17.24 7.71 -12.21
N SER A 182 16.42 8.74 -12.18
CA SER A 182 15.22 8.83 -12.99
C SER A 182 15.56 8.47 -14.44
N ARG A 183 14.71 7.72 -15.12
CA ARG A 183 14.84 7.42 -16.56
C ARG A 183 14.84 8.70 -17.44
N ARG A 184 14.59 9.89 -16.87
CA ARG A 184 14.39 11.17 -17.57
C ARG A 184 15.26 12.33 -17.05
N GLY A 185 16.42 12.09 -16.42
CA GLY A 185 17.32 13.19 -16.05
C GLY A 185 17.93 13.09 -14.64
N ALA A 186 18.50 14.19 -14.14
CA ALA A 186 19.05 14.28 -12.80
C ALA A 186 17.97 13.97 -11.74
N PRO A 187 18.32 13.34 -10.59
CA PRO A 187 17.35 13.02 -9.57
C PRO A 187 16.74 14.31 -8.98
N ARG A 188 15.41 14.37 -8.98
CA ARG A 188 14.66 15.48 -8.40
C ARG A 188 14.81 15.49 -6.87
N PRO A 189 14.97 16.64 -6.20
CA PRO A 189 14.94 16.71 -4.76
C PRO A 189 13.61 16.17 -4.21
N LEU A 190 13.63 15.54 -3.03
CA LEU A 190 12.41 15.03 -2.38
C LEU A 190 11.38 16.14 -2.12
N THR A 191 11.84 17.34 -1.78
CA THR A 191 10.98 18.52 -1.57
C THR A 191 10.14 18.84 -2.79
N GLU A 192 10.76 18.83 -3.95
CA GLU A 192 10.09 19.08 -5.23
C GLU A 192 9.20 17.89 -5.64
N ASP A 193 9.70 16.66 -5.47
CA ASP A 193 8.95 15.44 -5.80
C ASP A 193 7.63 15.36 -5.03
N PHE A 194 7.67 15.55 -3.72
CA PHE A 194 6.50 15.47 -2.86
C PHE A 194 5.50 16.59 -3.13
N ALA A 195 5.99 17.84 -3.27
CA ALA A 195 5.15 18.98 -3.57
C ALA A 195 4.44 18.84 -4.92
N LEU A 196 5.18 18.46 -5.97
CA LEU A 196 4.60 18.24 -7.31
C LEU A 196 3.63 17.06 -7.33
N SER A 197 3.95 15.96 -6.67
CA SER A 197 3.04 14.82 -6.58
C SER A 197 1.68 15.25 -6.03
N ARG A 198 1.67 15.98 -4.92
CA ARG A 198 0.46 16.51 -4.31
C ARG A 198 -0.29 17.47 -5.24
N GLN A 199 0.42 18.44 -5.81
CA GLN A 199 -0.17 19.44 -6.71
C GLN A 199 -0.83 18.80 -7.95
N VAL A 200 -0.16 17.82 -8.57
CA VAL A 200 -0.71 17.13 -9.73
C VAL A 200 -1.97 16.37 -9.36
N LEU A 201 -1.98 15.65 -8.25
CA LEU A 201 -3.15 14.91 -7.78
C LEU A 201 -4.32 15.86 -7.46
N GLU A 202 -4.09 16.94 -6.71
CA GLU A 202 -5.13 17.93 -6.38
C GLU A 202 -5.67 18.66 -7.63
N HIS A 203 -4.82 18.91 -8.62
CA HIS A 203 -5.23 19.50 -9.89
C HIS A 203 -6.08 18.54 -10.75
N ARG A 204 -5.71 17.25 -10.76
CA ARG A 204 -6.38 16.23 -11.60
C ARG A 204 -7.63 15.64 -10.96
N LEU A 205 -7.82 15.77 -9.66
CA LEU A 205 -8.92 15.20 -8.90
C LEU A 205 -9.75 16.32 -8.26
N PRO A 206 -10.86 16.73 -8.88
CA PRO A 206 -11.69 17.82 -8.36
C PRO A 206 -12.18 17.55 -6.94
N GLY A 207 -11.89 18.46 -6.02
CA GLY A 207 -12.31 18.37 -4.63
C GLY A 207 -11.47 17.40 -3.76
N ALA A 208 -10.45 16.74 -4.33
CA ALA A 208 -9.57 15.89 -3.54
C ALA A 208 -8.70 16.69 -2.58
N ARG A 209 -8.57 16.19 -1.36
CA ARG A 209 -7.56 16.63 -0.42
C ARG A 209 -6.46 15.58 -0.34
N VAL A 210 -5.30 15.89 -0.96
CA VAL A 210 -4.16 14.96 -1.01
C VAL A 210 -3.22 15.26 0.15
N ASP A 211 -3.44 14.64 1.28
CA ASP A 211 -2.70 14.92 2.52
C ASP A 211 -2.05 13.68 3.16
N GLN A 212 -2.05 12.53 2.45
CA GLN A 212 -1.34 11.34 2.90
C GLN A 212 -0.32 10.89 1.85
N LEU A 213 0.80 10.35 2.31
CA LEU A 213 1.90 9.85 1.49
C LEU A 213 2.21 8.40 1.87
N ALA A 214 2.27 7.49 0.93
CA ALA A 214 2.85 6.17 1.15
C ALA A 214 4.26 6.10 0.57
N PHE A 215 5.21 5.61 1.38
CA PHE A 215 6.58 5.45 0.91
C PHE A 215 6.72 4.24 -0.02
N PRO A 216 7.26 4.42 -1.24
CA PRO A 216 7.57 3.31 -2.14
C PRO A 216 8.46 2.26 -1.48
N SER A 217 8.21 1.00 -1.79
CA SER A 217 8.91 -0.15 -1.18
C SER A 217 8.78 -0.22 0.35
N TYR A 218 7.77 0.44 0.94
CA TYR A 218 7.49 0.48 2.38
C TYR A 218 8.54 1.19 3.24
N LEU A 219 9.51 1.85 2.65
CA LEU A 219 10.66 2.41 3.34
C LEU A 219 10.70 3.94 3.25
N GLY A 220 10.66 4.58 4.39
CA GLY A 220 10.87 6.01 4.55
C GLY A 220 12.12 6.34 5.39
N SER A 221 12.29 7.61 5.70
CA SER A 221 13.32 8.12 6.61
C SER A 221 12.77 9.32 7.38
N ASP A 222 13.42 9.68 8.50
CA ASP A 222 13.03 10.87 9.26
C ASP A 222 13.19 12.15 8.43
N THR A 223 14.18 12.19 7.53
CA THR A 223 14.34 13.27 6.57
C THR A 223 13.14 13.33 5.60
N ALA A 224 12.71 12.19 5.07
CA ALA A 224 11.55 12.14 4.18
C ALA A 224 10.26 12.53 4.91
N VAL A 225 10.10 12.17 6.17
CA VAL A 225 8.96 12.60 6.99
C VAL A 225 8.96 14.12 7.16
N ARG A 226 10.10 14.74 7.44
CA ARG A 226 10.18 16.22 7.52
C ARG A 226 9.80 16.88 6.20
N VAL A 227 10.34 16.39 5.10
CA VAL A 227 10.00 16.89 3.76
C VAL A 227 8.52 16.70 3.44
N ALA A 228 7.92 15.58 3.83
CA ALA A 228 6.49 15.34 3.65
C ALA A 228 5.65 16.36 4.45
N LEU A 229 6.04 16.62 5.70
CA LEU A 229 5.39 17.64 6.53
C LEU A 229 5.49 19.03 5.90
N GLU A 230 6.67 19.43 5.42
CA GLU A 230 6.91 20.69 4.71
C GLU A 230 6.09 20.82 3.42
N ALA A 231 5.89 19.70 2.70
CA ALA A 231 5.02 19.61 1.52
C ALA A 231 3.52 19.63 1.87
N GLY A 232 3.16 19.63 3.16
CA GLY A 232 1.79 19.72 3.66
C GLY A 232 1.07 18.38 3.76
N PHE A 233 1.79 17.25 3.75
CA PHE A 233 1.21 15.97 4.10
C PHE A 233 0.95 15.87 5.61
N ARG A 234 -0.10 15.16 5.98
CA ARG A 234 -0.54 14.95 7.37
C ARG A 234 -0.27 13.53 7.86
N ALA A 235 -0.02 12.59 6.96
CA ALA A 235 0.34 11.23 7.32
C ALA A 235 1.34 10.62 6.35
N CYS A 236 2.19 9.71 6.89
CA CYS A 236 3.12 8.90 6.12
C CYS A 236 2.91 7.41 6.42
N HIS A 237 2.65 6.64 5.36
CA HIS A 237 2.41 5.19 5.41
C HIS A 237 3.71 4.44 5.09
N TRP A 238 4.08 3.55 5.99
CA TRP A 238 5.25 2.68 5.90
C TRP A 238 4.80 1.24 5.59
N GLY A 239 5.74 0.30 5.56
CA GLY A 239 5.42 -1.10 5.78
C GLY A 239 5.25 -1.42 7.26
N LEU A 240 5.40 -2.69 7.62
CA LEU A 240 5.37 -3.11 9.01
C LEU A 240 6.50 -2.43 9.80
N ILE A 241 6.14 -1.71 10.84
CA ILE A 241 7.07 -1.01 11.72
C ILE A 241 7.31 -1.88 12.96
N PRO A 242 8.54 -2.34 13.23
CA PRO A 242 8.86 -3.05 14.47
C PRO A 242 8.44 -2.26 15.72
N GLY A 243 7.81 -2.94 16.67
CA GLY A 243 7.27 -2.31 17.89
C GLY A 243 5.96 -1.53 17.71
N ARG A 244 5.47 -1.41 16.47
CA ARG A 244 4.19 -0.76 16.14
C ARG A 244 3.40 -1.59 15.13
N PRO A 245 2.99 -2.80 15.48
CA PRO A 245 2.33 -3.70 14.54
C PRO A 245 0.89 -3.28 14.17
N VAL A 246 0.25 -2.48 15.00
CA VAL A 246 -1.11 -1.93 14.81
C VAL A 246 -1.07 -0.43 15.08
N ASN A 247 -1.93 0.33 14.46
CA ASN A 247 -2.05 1.77 14.67
C ASN A 247 -3.10 2.05 15.74
N ARG A 248 -2.75 2.85 16.75
CA ARG A 248 -3.60 3.17 17.90
C ARG A 248 -3.90 4.67 17.95
N SER A 249 -4.98 5.02 18.62
CA SER A 249 -5.22 6.40 19.00
C SER A 249 -4.03 6.95 19.81
N GLY A 250 -3.58 8.16 19.47
CA GLY A 250 -2.37 8.79 20.00
C GLY A 250 -1.09 8.46 19.25
N ASP A 251 -1.12 7.52 18.31
CA ASP A 251 0.05 7.23 17.46
C ASP A 251 0.33 8.35 16.46
N SER A 252 1.62 8.60 16.19
CA SER A 252 2.00 9.59 15.18
C SER A 252 1.49 9.20 13.79
N PRO A 253 0.74 10.06 13.09
CA PRO A 253 0.27 9.81 11.74
C PRO A 253 1.41 9.71 10.72
N PHE A 254 2.60 10.22 11.04
CA PHE A 254 3.78 10.12 10.16
C PHE A 254 4.47 8.75 10.23
N ARG A 255 3.96 7.83 11.03
CA ARG A 255 4.48 6.47 11.18
C ARG A 255 3.36 5.44 11.16
N VAL A 256 2.53 5.48 10.12
CA VAL A 256 1.45 4.49 9.92
C VAL A 256 2.05 3.16 9.48
N SER A 257 1.84 2.13 10.29
CA SER A 257 2.29 0.77 10.01
C SER A 257 1.27 0.04 9.14
N ARG A 258 1.72 -0.62 8.08
CA ARG A 258 0.86 -1.37 7.16
C ARG A 258 1.28 -2.84 7.10
N LEU A 259 0.29 -3.69 6.96
CA LEU A 259 0.41 -5.14 6.79
C LEU A 259 0.06 -5.53 5.36
N SER A 260 0.61 -6.63 4.89
CA SER A 260 0.15 -7.27 3.66
C SER A 260 -1.32 -7.66 3.78
N HIS A 261 -2.10 -7.44 2.71
CA HIS A 261 -3.52 -7.80 2.64
C HIS A 261 -3.83 -9.26 2.96
N GLU A 262 -2.90 -10.15 2.76
CA GLU A 262 -3.03 -11.58 3.05
C GLU A 262 -3.40 -11.84 4.52
N PHE A 263 -3.09 -10.90 5.42
CA PHE A 263 -3.45 -11.01 6.84
C PHE A 263 -4.87 -10.53 7.18
N VAL A 264 -5.65 -10.01 6.22
CA VAL A 264 -7.04 -9.59 6.46
C VAL A 264 -7.86 -10.72 7.11
N ARG A 265 -7.78 -11.91 6.56
CA ARG A 265 -8.50 -13.09 7.09
C ARG A 265 -7.85 -13.74 8.31
N ARG A 266 -6.91 -13.04 8.96
CA ARG A 266 -6.38 -13.36 10.29
C ARG A 266 -6.98 -12.49 11.41
N LEU A 267 -7.74 -11.46 11.04
CA LEU A 267 -8.47 -10.62 11.99
C LEU A 267 -9.39 -11.45 12.90
N PRO A 268 -9.74 -10.95 14.09
CA PRO A 268 -10.77 -11.56 14.93
C PRO A 268 -12.09 -11.76 14.18
N GLY A 269 -12.73 -12.92 14.36
CA GLY A 269 -14.01 -13.19 13.75
C GLY A 269 -14.19 -14.63 13.26
N SER A 270 -15.36 -14.87 12.67
CA SER A 270 -15.74 -16.17 12.08
C SER A 270 -15.14 -16.35 10.68
N GLY A 271 -14.80 -17.58 10.31
CA GLY A 271 -14.22 -17.88 8.99
C GLY A 271 -12.74 -17.51 8.87
N ARG A 272 -12.05 -17.38 9.97
CA ARG A 272 -10.64 -17.02 10.06
C ARG A 272 -9.75 -18.05 9.37
N MET A 273 -8.85 -17.57 8.50
CA MET A 273 -7.88 -18.42 7.83
C MET A 273 -6.75 -18.83 8.79
N SER A 274 -6.31 -20.08 8.75
CA SER A 274 -5.13 -20.52 9.50
C SER A 274 -3.85 -19.95 8.88
N LEU A 275 -2.77 -19.80 9.67
CA LEU A 275 -1.47 -19.40 9.12
C LEU A 275 -0.97 -20.34 8.03
N ARG A 276 -1.21 -21.65 8.19
CA ARG A 276 -0.83 -22.64 7.19
C ARG A 276 -1.52 -22.41 5.85
N GLN A 277 -2.83 -22.15 5.86
CA GLN A 277 -3.60 -21.83 4.65
C GLN A 277 -3.09 -20.55 3.99
N LEU A 278 -2.82 -19.52 4.77
CA LEU A 278 -2.28 -18.24 4.29
C LEU A 278 -0.93 -18.44 3.60
N PHE A 279 0.00 -19.18 4.21
CA PHE A 279 1.30 -19.46 3.60
C PHE A 279 1.19 -20.32 2.33
N LEU A 280 0.29 -21.30 2.29
CA LEU A 280 0.04 -22.10 1.09
C LEU A 280 -0.50 -21.23 -0.06
N THR A 281 -1.46 -20.35 0.21
CA THR A 281 -2.00 -19.40 -0.78
C THR A 281 -0.89 -18.50 -1.33
N ARG A 282 -0.03 -17.97 -0.44
CA ARG A 282 1.10 -17.12 -0.80
C ARG A 282 2.14 -17.85 -1.68
N LEU A 283 2.45 -19.11 -1.36
CA LEU A 283 3.33 -19.95 -2.17
C LEU A 283 2.76 -20.23 -3.55
N ASN A 284 1.48 -20.57 -3.65
CA ASN A 284 0.79 -20.82 -4.91
C ASN A 284 0.80 -19.59 -5.81
N ARG A 285 0.57 -18.40 -5.24
CA ARG A 285 0.62 -17.12 -5.97
C ARG A 285 2.03 -16.84 -6.52
N ILE A 286 3.08 -17.07 -5.73
CA ILE A 286 4.47 -16.91 -6.19
C ILE A 286 4.80 -17.88 -7.33
N GLN A 287 4.34 -19.11 -7.24
CA GLN A 287 4.54 -20.13 -8.30
C GLN A 287 3.80 -19.75 -9.58
N SER A 288 2.54 -19.30 -9.49
CA SER A 288 1.75 -18.86 -10.63
C SER A 288 2.37 -17.63 -11.31
N ALA A 289 2.82 -16.65 -10.56
CA ALA A 289 3.51 -15.48 -11.10
C ALA A 289 4.85 -15.83 -11.78
N ARG A 290 5.59 -16.82 -11.25
CA ARG A 290 6.82 -17.32 -11.88
C ARG A 290 6.53 -18.08 -13.17
N ALA A 291 5.49 -18.93 -13.19
CA ALA A 291 5.06 -19.66 -14.38
C ALA A 291 4.61 -18.71 -15.49
N TRP A 292 3.85 -17.68 -15.14
CA TRP A 292 3.43 -16.62 -16.07
C TRP A 292 4.64 -15.89 -16.68
N ARG A 293 5.60 -15.43 -15.85
CA ARG A 293 6.82 -14.74 -16.34
C ARG A 293 7.67 -15.62 -17.26
N ARG A 294 7.77 -16.93 -17.00
CA ARG A 294 8.48 -17.87 -17.89
C ARG A 294 7.80 -18.01 -19.24
N ARG A 295 6.47 -18.13 -19.30
CA ARG A 295 5.70 -18.21 -20.55
C ARG A 295 5.91 -16.98 -21.43
N PHE A 296 5.94 -15.77 -20.84
CA PHE A 296 6.19 -14.52 -21.59
C PHE A 296 7.64 -14.38 -22.04
N ALA A 297 8.62 -14.79 -21.23
CA ALA A 297 10.03 -14.77 -21.62
C ALA A 297 10.33 -15.74 -22.79
N ASP A 298 9.59 -16.85 -22.89
CA ASP A 298 9.72 -17.83 -23.98
C ASP A 298 8.95 -17.41 -25.24
N ALA A 299 7.84 -16.67 -25.10
CA ALA A 299 7.10 -16.12 -26.24
C ALA A 299 7.88 -15.04 -26.98
N GLY A 300 8.61 -14.16 -26.26
CA GLY A 300 9.46 -13.11 -26.84
C GLY A 300 10.75 -13.63 -27.49
N ARG A 301 11.05 -14.93 -27.41
CA ARG A 301 12.19 -15.59 -28.10
C ARG A 301 11.80 -16.38 -29.35
N ARG A 302 10.52 -16.38 -29.73
CA ARG A 302 10.00 -17.15 -30.87
C ARG A 302 9.54 -16.31 -32.06
N GLU A 303 9.90 -15.03 -32.12
CA GLU A 303 9.78 -14.28 -33.38
C GLU A 303 11.08 -14.37 -34.16
N PRO A 304 10.99 -14.82 -35.44
CA PRO A 304 12.14 -15.07 -36.32
C PRO A 304 12.86 -13.82 -36.76
#